data_fe226349d5e108d690cacacc2424d849
#
_entry.id   fe226349d5e108d690cacacc2424d849
#
_cell.length_a   1.000
_cell.length_b   1.000
_cell.length_c   1.000
_cell.angle_alpha   90.00
_cell.angle_beta   90.00
_cell.angle_gamma   90.00
#
_symmetry.space_group_name_H-M   'P 1'
#
loop_
_entity.id
_entity.type
_entity.pdbx_description
1 polymer ?
#
loop_
_entity_poly.entity_id
_entity_poly.type
_entity_poly.pdbx_seq_one_letter_code
_entity_poly.pdbx_strand_id
1 'polypeptide(L)'
;MRGSNIRLIVALLVASTLSAALIYSTVLGGTIAVVQVQQILSDKASAGDVRLNGTVVSHEGDASSPSGMRIQLADNTAYTHDAATASKLTIVYHGTVPSAFRDGRAILIDGKVQGDSFSARNDSLSTKCPSKYSSTSVAPTQ
;
A
#
# COMPACT_ATOMS: atom_id res chain seq x y z
N MET A 1 -19.72 -53.14 -14.01
CA MET A 1 -18.48 -52.38 -13.98
C MET A 1 -18.59 -50.92 -14.55
N ARG A 2 -19.66 -50.56 -15.24
CA ARG A 2 -19.83 -49.18 -15.81
C ARG A 2 -20.20 -48.08 -14.76
N GLY A 3 -20.87 -48.44 -13.67
CA GLY A 3 -21.33 -47.44 -12.68
C GLY A 3 -20.25 -46.88 -11.75
N SER A 4 -19.15 -47.60 -11.52
CA SER A 4 -18.04 -47.17 -10.66
C SER A 4 -17.22 -46.06 -11.33
N ASN A 5 -17.00 -46.16 -12.63
CA ASN A 5 -16.20 -45.18 -13.37
C ASN A 5 -16.94 -43.85 -13.52
N ILE A 6 -18.28 -43.87 -13.65
CA ILE A 6 -19.09 -42.63 -13.72
C ILE A 6 -19.03 -41.88 -12.40
N ARG A 7 -19.06 -42.53 -11.26
CA ARG A 7 -18.93 -41.93 -9.94
C ARG A 7 -17.55 -41.24 -9.75
N LEU A 8 -16.50 -41.90 -10.21
CA LEU A 8 -15.13 -41.38 -10.21
C LEU A 8 -15.00 -40.12 -11.11
N ILE A 9 -15.58 -40.19 -12.33
CA ILE A 9 -15.55 -39.07 -13.26
C ILE A 9 -16.32 -37.88 -12.69
N VAL A 10 -17.49 -38.07 -12.11
CA VAL A 10 -18.29 -37.00 -11.48
C VAL A 10 -17.53 -36.40 -10.28
N ALA A 11 -16.91 -37.22 -9.44
CA ALA A 11 -16.11 -36.73 -8.30
C ALA A 11 -14.92 -35.90 -8.76
N LEU A 12 -14.22 -36.33 -9.82
CA LEU A 12 -13.10 -35.55 -10.40
C LEU A 12 -13.56 -34.22 -11.01
N LEU A 13 -14.70 -34.20 -11.69
CA LEU A 13 -15.27 -32.97 -12.23
C LEU A 13 -15.67 -31.99 -11.12
N VAL A 14 -16.31 -32.45 -10.06
CA VAL A 14 -16.68 -31.63 -8.92
C VAL A 14 -15.43 -31.10 -8.21
N ALA A 15 -14.42 -31.91 -7.99
CA ALA A 15 -13.15 -31.50 -7.38
C ALA A 15 -12.43 -30.45 -8.25
N SER A 16 -12.41 -30.64 -9.57
CA SER A 16 -11.81 -29.71 -10.52
C SER A 16 -12.52 -28.35 -10.54
N THR A 17 -13.86 -28.34 -10.55
CA THR A 17 -14.63 -27.08 -10.53
C THR A 17 -14.49 -26.34 -9.21
N LEU A 18 -14.47 -27.03 -8.07
CA LEU A 18 -14.20 -26.44 -6.75
C LEU A 18 -12.79 -25.84 -6.67
N SER A 19 -11.78 -26.55 -7.18
CA SER A 19 -10.40 -26.04 -7.21
C SER A 19 -10.28 -24.80 -8.11
N ALA A 20 -10.91 -24.82 -9.27
CA ALA A 20 -10.92 -23.66 -10.18
C ALA A 20 -11.62 -22.45 -9.54
N ALA A 21 -12.74 -22.67 -8.85
CA ALA A 21 -13.46 -21.60 -8.13
C ALA A 21 -12.63 -21.01 -6.99
N LEU A 22 -11.89 -21.82 -6.23
CA LEU A 22 -10.99 -21.35 -5.17
C LEU A 22 -9.82 -20.53 -5.75
N ILE A 23 -9.20 -21.00 -6.81
CA ILE A 23 -8.11 -20.26 -7.49
C ILE A 23 -8.65 -18.95 -8.02
N TYR A 24 -9.82 -18.95 -8.65
CA TYR A 24 -10.46 -17.74 -9.17
C TYR A 24 -10.75 -16.75 -8.06
N SER A 25 -11.29 -17.17 -6.93
CA SER A 25 -11.60 -16.30 -5.79
C SER A 25 -10.35 -15.73 -5.12
N THR A 26 -9.23 -16.46 -5.08
CA THR A 26 -7.96 -15.96 -4.53
C THR A 26 -7.24 -15.00 -5.46
N VAL A 27 -7.35 -15.20 -6.78
CA VAL A 27 -6.73 -14.32 -7.77
C VAL A 27 -7.52 -13.02 -7.96
N LEU A 28 -8.86 -13.08 -7.90
CA LEU A 28 -9.71 -11.87 -7.97
C LEU A 28 -9.94 -11.19 -6.63
N GLY A 29 -9.69 -11.87 -5.50
CA GLY A 29 -9.68 -11.28 -4.17
C GLY A 29 -8.47 -10.40 -3.97
N GLY A 30 -8.37 -9.31 -4.73
CA GLY A 30 -7.26 -8.42 -4.97
C GLY A 30 -6.32 -8.22 -3.78
N THR A 31 -5.09 -8.59 -3.94
CA THR A 31 -3.99 -8.06 -3.13
C THR A 31 -3.93 -6.55 -3.37
N ILE A 32 -4.15 -5.77 -2.31
CA ILE A 32 -3.97 -4.32 -2.37
C ILE A 32 -2.52 -4.05 -2.77
N ALA A 33 -2.31 -3.53 -3.98
CA ALA A 33 -0.98 -3.23 -4.48
C ALA A 33 -0.36 -2.10 -3.65
N VAL A 34 0.88 -2.27 -3.22
CA VAL A 34 1.64 -1.21 -2.57
C VAL A 34 2.29 -0.37 -3.65
N VAL A 35 1.96 0.92 -3.70
CA VAL A 35 2.51 1.89 -4.64
C VAL A 35 3.32 2.94 -3.91
N GLN A 36 4.29 3.51 -4.60
CA GLN A 36 5.10 4.62 -4.11
C GLN A 36 4.62 5.95 -4.71
N VAL A 37 4.96 7.05 -4.06
CA VAL A 37 4.58 8.41 -4.49
C VAL A 37 4.98 8.67 -5.95
N GLN A 38 6.18 8.29 -6.32
CA GLN A 38 6.71 8.44 -7.68
C GLN A 38 5.85 7.72 -8.74
N GLN A 39 5.28 6.56 -8.41
CA GLN A 39 4.45 5.80 -9.34
C GLN A 39 3.14 6.51 -9.63
N ILE A 40 2.56 7.18 -8.65
CA ILE A 40 1.33 7.98 -8.83
C ILE A 40 1.65 9.21 -9.69
N LEU A 41 2.69 9.95 -9.34
CA LEU A 41 3.09 11.18 -10.07
C LEU A 41 3.53 10.91 -11.52
N SER A 42 3.98 9.70 -11.84
CA SER A 42 4.36 9.31 -13.20
C SER A 42 3.25 8.62 -13.99
N ASP A 43 2.02 8.61 -13.46
CA ASP A 43 0.83 7.94 -14.05
C ASP A 43 1.05 6.43 -14.34
N LYS A 44 1.97 5.81 -13.59
CA LYS A 44 2.29 4.38 -13.69
C LYS A 44 1.54 3.52 -12.68
N ALA A 45 0.82 4.16 -11.74
CA ALA A 45 0.00 3.44 -10.79
C ALA A 45 -1.30 2.99 -11.46
N SER A 46 -1.62 1.72 -11.33
CA SER A 46 -2.91 1.22 -11.83
C SER A 46 -4.05 1.88 -11.06
N ALA A 47 -5.08 2.33 -11.80
CA ALA A 47 -6.29 2.85 -11.18
C ALA A 47 -6.94 1.78 -10.29
N GLY A 48 -7.38 2.17 -9.11
CA GLY A 48 -8.06 1.26 -8.17
C GLY A 48 -7.62 1.42 -6.73
N ASP A 49 -7.98 0.44 -5.91
CA ASP A 49 -7.59 0.41 -4.49
C ASP A 49 -6.11 0.04 -4.36
N VAL A 50 -5.35 0.94 -3.75
CA VAL A 50 -3.91 0.78 -3.54
C VAL A 50 -3.52 1.19 -2.13
N ARG A 51 -2.38 0.73 -1.68
CA ARG A 51 -1.72 1.16 -0.46
C ARG A 51 -0.54 2.05 -0.79
N LEU A 52 -0.69 3.34 -0.53
CA LEU A 52 0.37 4.33 -0.76
C LEU A 52 1.41 4.25 0.35
N ASN A 53 2.66 4.11 -0.05
CA ASN A 53 3.83 4.16 0.84
C ASN A 53 4.63 5.42 0.56
N GLY A 54 4.88 6.22 1.59
CA GLY A 54 5.65 7.44 1.46
C GLY A 54 6.15 7.95 2.81
N THR A 55 7.05 8.92 2.78
CA THR A 55 7.55 9.63 3.96
C THR A 55 6.84 10.98 4.07
N VAL A 56 6.37 11.33 5.25
CA VAL A 56 5.75 12.63 5.54
C VAL A 56 6.81 13.71 5.46
N VAL A 57 6.62 14.67 4.57
CA VAL A 57 7.48 15.87 4.46
C VAL A 57 6.97 16.96 5.39
N SER A 58 5.67 17.22 5.33
CA SER A 58 4.97 18.16 6.21
C SER A 58 3.49 17.80 6.29
N HIS A 59 2.82 18.30 7.31
CA HIS A 59 1.38 18.19 7.45
C HIS A 59 0.79 19.50 7.99
N GLU A 60 -0.44 19.78 7.60
CA GLU A 60 -1.18 20.98 8.02
C GLU A 60 -2.64 20.64 8.30
N GLY A 61 -3.21 21.28 9.31
CA GLY A 61 -4.61 21.10 9.71
C GLY A 61 -4.81 19.92 10.65
N ASP A 62 -6.06 19.56 10.85
CA ASP A 62 -6.50 18.49 11.74
C ASP A 62 -7.34 17.48 10.96
N ALA A 63 -7.03 16.19 11.10
CA ALA A 63 -7.74 15.11 10.43
C ALA A 63 -9.20 14.94 10.88
N SER A 64 -9.57 15.48 12.04
CA SER A 64 -10.93 15.52 12.55
C SER A 64 -11.75 16.71 12.04
N SER A 65 -11.10 17.69 11.41
CA SER A 65 -11.79 18.87 10.86
C SER A 65 -12.53 18.54 9.56
N PRO A 66 -13.59 19.30 9.20
CA PRO A 66 -14.29 19.12 7.93
C PRO A 66 -13.41 19.29 6.69
N SER A 67 -12.33 20.11 6.80
CA SER A 67 -11.37 20.32 5.72
C SER A 67 -10.30 19.22 5.63
N GLY A 68 -10.20 18.36 6.65
CA GLY A 68 -9.20 17.31 6.74
C GLY A 68 -7.79 17.82 7.01
N MET A 69 -6.88 16.89 7.19
CA MET A 69 -5.45 17.15 7.34
C MET A 69 -4.76 17.00 5.97
N ARG A 70 -4.06 18.03 5.53
CA ARG A 70 -3.22 17.96 4.34
C ARG A 70 -1.88 17.38 4.70
N ILE A 71 -1.49 16.32 4.00
CA ILE A 71 -0.21 15.64 4.20
C ILE A 71 0.57 15.70 2.88
N GLN A 72 1.79 16.20 2.93
CA GLN A 72 2.72 16.12 1.81
C GLN A 72 3.61 14.89 1.99
N LEU A 73 3.57 14.01 1.01
CA LEU A 73 4.32 12.77 0.97
C LEU A 73 5.39 12.82 -0.12
N ALA A 74 6.57 12.33 0.19
CA ALA A 74 7.62 12.05 -0.77
C ALA A 74 7.92 10.56 -0.80
N ASP A 75 8.57 10.12 -1.88
CA ASP A 75 9.08 8.77 -1.97
C ASP A 75 10.15 8.51 -0.89
N ASN A 76 10.10 7.33 -0.27
CA ASN A 76 11.03 6.99 0.82
C ASN A 76 12.49 7.08 0.41
N THR A 77 12.82 6.64 -0.80
CA THR A 77 14.21 6.67 -1.30
C THR A 77 14.63 8.08 -1.66
N ALA A 78 13.78 8.85 -2.33
CA ALA A 78 14.04 10.23 -2.68
C ALA A 78 14.19 11.12 -1.44
N TYR A 79 13.36 10.93 -0.41
CA TYR A 79 13.44 11.67 0.84
C TYR A 79 14.76 11.42 1.60
N THR A 80 15.27 10.20 1.54
CA THR A 80 16.54 9.83 2.20
C THR A 80 17.75 10.47 1.53
N HIS A 81 17.69 10.67 0.20
CA HIS A 81 18.80 11.26 -0.55
C HIS A 81 18.74 12.79 -0.58
N ASP A 82 17.59 13.37 -0.86
CA ASP A 82 17.40 14.83 -0.90
C ASP A 82 15.91 15.17 -0.74
N ALA A 83 15.52 15.52 0.47
CA ALA A 83 14.15 15.89 0.80
C ALA A 83 13.67 17.18 0.10
N ALA A 84 14.59 18.05 -0.33
CA ALA A 84 14.25 19.32 -0.97
C ALA A 84 13.83 19.14 -2.45
N THR A 85 14.49 18.23 -3.17
CA THR A 85 14.25 17.96 -4.59
C THR A 85 13.28 16.81 -4.85
N ALA A 86 12.91 16.06 -3.80
CA ALA A 86 11.95 14.96 -3.92
C ALA A 86 10.59 15.45 -4.42
N SER A 87 10.05 14.79 -5.43
CA SER A 87 8.68 15.02 -5.90
C SER A 87 7.68 14.74 -4.77
N LYS A 88 6.74 15.66 -4.54
CA LYS A 88 5.80 15.61 -3.42
C LYS A 88 4.39 15.41 -3.93
N LEU A 89 3.67 14.49 -3.28
CA LEU A 89 2.25 14.27 -3.48
C LEU A 89 1.49 14.85 -2.28
N THR A 90 0.54 15.74 -2.53
CA THR A 90 -0.32 16.28 -1.49
C THR A 90 -1.61 15.46 -1.44
N ILE A 91 -1.96 14.96 -0.27
CA ILE A 91 -3.20 14.23 -0.01
C ILE A 91 -3.99 14.90 1.10
N VAL A 92 -5.31 14.72 1.08
CA VAL A 92 -6.19 15.13 2.18
C VAL A 92 -6.62 13.87 2.91
N TYR A 93 -6.42 13.85 4.21
CA TYR A 93 -6.73 12.72 5.08
C TYR A 93 -7.77 13.10 6.14
N HIS A 94 -8.72 12.19 6.36
CA HIS A 94 -9.71 12.29 7.43
C HIS A 94 -9.66 11.02 8.29
N GLY A 95 -9.81 11.19 9.58
CA GLY A 95 -9.91 10.08 10.51
C GLY A 95 -8.84 10.07 11.59
N THR A 96 -8.62 8.90 12.17
CA THR A 96 -7.73 8.72 13.30
C THR A 96 -6.26 8.82 12.88
N VAL A 97 -5.50 9.65 13.59
CA VAL A 97 -4.06 9.81 13.39
C VAL A 97 -3.30 9.03 14.48
N PRO A 98 -2.44 8.07 14.12
CA PRO A 98 -1.63 7.35 15.11
C PRO A 98 -0.70 8.27 15.89
N SER A 99 -0.47 7.99 17.16
CA SER A 99 0.42 8.77 18.04
C SER A 99 1.88 8.83 17.56
N ALA A 100 2.29 7.88 16.73
CA ALA A 100 3.63 7.83 16.13
C ALA A 100 3.74 8.69 14.85
N PHE A 101 2.64 9.31 14.40
CA PHE A 101 2.64 10.18 13.21
C PHE A 101 3.42 11.46 13.48
N ARG A 102 4.35 11.79 12.59
CA ARG A 102 5.12 13.04 12.60
C ARG A 102 5.87 13.19 11.28
N ASP A 103 6.35 14.39 11.00
CA ASP A 103 7.21 14.67 9.84
C ASP A 103 8.47 13.81 9.87
N GLY A 104 8.93 13.38 8.71
CA GLY A 104 10.05 12.48 8.54
C GLY A 104 9.72 10.99 8.79
N ARG A 105 8.46 10.63 9.09
CA ARG A 105 8.05 9.24 9.27
C ARG A 105 7.52 8.63 7.99
N ALA A 106 7.91 7.38 7.77
CA ALA A 106 7.30 6.56 6.72
C ALA A 106 5.91 6.09 7.17
N ILE A 107 4.92 6.29 6.30
CA ILE A 107 3.53 5.92 6.52
C ILE A 107 2.99 5.07 5.39
N LEU A 108 1.92 4.36 5.70
CA LEU A 108 1.10 3.63 4.75
C LEU A 108 -0.33 4.16 4.85
N ILE A 109 -0.94 4.47 3.72
CA ILE A 109 -2.34 4.92 3.64
C ILE A 109 -3.03 4.13 2.53
N ASP A 110 -4.17 3.54 2.84
CA ASP A 110 -5.01 2.91 1.83
C ASP A 110 -5.89 3.96 1.16
N GLY A 111 -6.10 3.82 -0.13
CA GLY A 111 -6.93 4.74 -0.90
C GLY A 111 -7.08 4.32 -2.34
N LYS A 112 -7.59 5.23 -3.16
CA LYS A 112 -7.82 5.01 -4.58
C LYS A 112 -6.99 5.97 -5.42
N VAL A 113 -6.36 5.44 -6.45
CA VAL A 113 -5.70 6.23 -7.50
C VAL A 113 -6.69 6.54 -8.61
N GLN A 114 -6.73 7.81 -9.01
CA GLN A 114 -7.51 8.31 -10.15
C GLN A 114 -6.61 9.28 -10.96
N GLY A 115 -5.98 8.75 -12.00
CA GLY A 115 -4.96 9.49 -12.73
C GLY A 115 -3.75 9.80 -11.85
N ASP A 116 -3.39 11.07 -11.75
CA ASP A 116 -2.28 11.61 -10.93
C ASP A 116 -2.69 11.95 -9.50
N SER A 117 -3.95 11.71 -9.13
CA SER A 117 -4.48 12.02 -7.80
C SER A 117 -4.71 10.77 -6.97
N PHE A 118 -4.57 10.93 -5.64
CA PHE A 118 -4.81 9.88 -4.66
C PHE A 118 -5.86 10.33 -3.65
N SER A 119 -6.93 9.57 -3.55
CA SER A 119 -7.98 9.76 -2.55
C SER A 119 -7.76 8.80 -1.37
N ALA A 120 -7.34 9.35 -0.23
CA ALA A 120 -7.10 8.56 0.97
C ALA A 120 -8.41 8.02 1.55
N ARG A 121 -8.38 6.77 2.02
CA ARG A 121 -9.49 6.18 2.78
C ARG A 121 -9.40 6.65 4.23
N ASN A 122 -10.55 7.00 4.81
CA ASN A 122 -10.62 7.37 6.23
C ASN A 122 -10.13 6.22 7.12
N ASP A 123 -9.51 6.57 8.25
CA ASP A 123 -9.00 5.63 9.27
C ASP A 123 -8.04 4.54 8.76
N SER A 124 -7.37 4.79 7.64
CA SER A 124 -6.44 3.83 7.03
C SER A 124 -4.96 4.16 7.24
N LEU A 125 -4.65 5.27 7.91
CA LEU A 125 -3.28 5.71 8.13
C LEU A 125 -2.57 4.84 9.15
N SER A 126 -1.44 4.27 8.77
CA SER A 126 -0.55 3.52 9.66
C SER A 126 0.89 3.98 9.52
N THR A 127 1.63 3.99 10.63
CA THR A 127 3.03 4.38 10.67
C THR A 127 3.92 3.15 10.65
N LYS A 128 4.99 3.17 9.85
CA LYS A 128 6.01 2.13 9.91
C LYS A 128 6.93 2.38 11.10
N CYS A 129 7.11 1.38 11.96
CA CYS A 129 8.19 1.38 12.93
C CYS A 129 9.52 1.31 12.17
N PRO A 130 10.53 2.16 12.49
CA PRO A 130 11.85 2.00 11.92
C PRO A 130 12.43 0.67 12.42
N SER A 131 12.52 -0.32 11.53
CA SER A 131 13.31 -1.51 11.81
C SER A 131 14.76 -1.04 11.92
N LYS A 132 15.34 -1.11 13.10
CA LYS A 132 16.77 -0.89 13.34
C LYS A 132 17.56 -2.07 12.80
N TYR A 133 17.62 -2.22 11.49
CA TYR A 133 18.68 -2.98 10.83
C TYR A 133 19.64 -1.99 10.20
N SER A 134 20.36 -1.26 11.05
CA SER A 134 21.65 -0.72 10.66
C SER A 134 22.57 -1.92 10.51
N SER A 135 22.81 -2.37 9.30
CA SER A 135 23.98 -3.20 9.00
C SER A 135 25.20 -2.36 9.29
N THR A 136 25.66 -2.39 10.52
CA THR A 136 27.00 -1.93 10.87
C THR A 136 27.96 -2.92 10.19
N SER A 137 28.46 -2.55 9.01
CA SER A 137 29.62 -3.20 8.43
C SER A 137 30.80 -2.90 9.34
N VAL A 138 31.09 -3.83 10.24
CA VAL A 138 32.37 -3.86 10.95
C VAL A 138 33.41 -4.21 9.91
N ALA A 139 34.17 -3.22 9.47
CA ALA A 139 35.41 -3.45 8.71
C ALA A 139 36.41 -4.17 9.63
N PRO A 140 37.00 -5.29 9.21
CA PRO A 140 38.08 -5.90 9.98
C PRO A 140 39.34 -5.03 9.84
N THR A 141 39.76 -4.48 10.95
CA THR A 141 41.10 -3.87 11.06
C THR A 141 42.13 -4.98 11.05
N GLN A 142 43.02 -4.97 10.07
CA GLN A 142 44.31 -5.64 10.12
C GLN A 142 45.34 -4.72 10.78
#